data_4d08ad1220813d08de81c6932e2095ef
#
_entry.id   4d08ad1220813d08de81c6932e2095ef
#
_cell.length_a   1.000
_cell.length_b   1.000
_cell.length_c   1.000
_cell.angle_alpha   90.00
_cell.angle_beta   90.00
_cell.angle_gamma   90.00
#
_symmetry.space_group_name_H-M   'P 1'
#
loop_
_entity.id
_entity.type
_entity.pdbx_description
1 polymer ?
#
loop_
_entity_poly.entity_id
_entity_poly.type
_entity_poly.pdbx_seq_one_letter_code
_entity_poly.pdbx_strand_id
1 'polypeptide(L)'
;MIIQSGNPKMNQKNNTLKPRTQHNADAAYYVLDYLAHSFPVQLYEPFTDSEGNLSSRAVTRDGQPVESREAVARRDALIAKLASLPPVPGALDQLIQHFGTDTVAEVTGRSRRIVRKAGNGVTVDRLVVETRAASANHAETQAFMDDAKRALVFSAAGGTGLSYHAELSAKNTRLRVRYLLEAGWKADTAIQGLGRTHRTNQKQPPLFRPISTNVKAEKRFLSTIAR
;
A
#
# COMPACT_ATOMS: atom_id res chain seq x y z
N MET A 1 5.99 14.76 12.81
CA MET A 1 5.47 13.38 12.59
C MET A 1 6.07 12.82 11.31
N ILE A 2 6.49 11.57 11.31
CA ILE A 2 7.04 10.91 10.12
C ILE A 2 6.29 9.59 9.92
N ILE A 3 5.85 9.31 8.70
CA ILE A 3 5.08 8.13 8.35
C ILE A 3 5.78 7.40 7.22
N GLN A 4 6.04 6.10 7.40
CA GLN A 4 6.55 5.24 6.34
C GLN A 4 5.41 4.39 5.78
N SER A 5 5.19 4.51 4.47
CA SER A 5 4.32 3.64 3.70
C SER A 5 5.15 2.62 2.93
N GLY A 6 4.78 1.36 3.01
CA GLY A 6 5.37 0.30 2.19
C GLY A 6 4.87 0.44 0.76
N ASN A 7 5.78 0.38 -0.21
CA ASN A 7 5.38 0.32 -1.63
C ASN A 7 5.85 -1.03 -2.19
N PRO A 8 4.97 -1.99 -2.47
CA PRO A 8 5.36 -3.18 -3.17
C PRO A 8 5.79 -2.79 -4.59
N LYS A 9 7.07 -2.93 -4.90
CA LYS A 9 7.56 -2.85 -6.29
C LYS A 9 6.93 -3.98 -7.07
N MET A 10 5.96 -3.67 -7.89
CA MET A 10 5.46 -4.59 -8.90
C MET A 10 6.46 -4.72 -10.03
N ASN A 11 6.74 -5.97 -10.39
CA ASN A 11 7.57 -6.32 -11.53
C ASN A 11 6.79 -5.97 -12.82
N GLN A 12 7.20 -4.89 -13.49
CA GLN A 12 6.58 -4.44 -14.74
C GLN A 12 6.99 -5.37 -15.91
N LYS A 13 6.36 -6.49 -16.02
CA LYS A 13 6.32 -7.26 -17.28
C LYS A 13 4.87 -7.71 -17.49
N ASN A 14 4.09 -6.87 -18.07
CA ASN A 14 2.97 -7.08 -18.99
C ASN A 14 2.09 -5.83 -18.99
N ASN A 15 2.26 -5.07 -20.05
CA ASN A 15 1.66 -3.76 -20.26
C ASN A 15 0.44 -3.94 -21.18
N THR A 16 -0.75 -4.14 -20.59
CA THR A 16 -2.02 -3.83 -21.27
C THR A 16 -3.08 -3.59 -20.20
N LEU A 17 -3.57 -2.37 -20.13
CA LEU A 17 -4.59 -1.79 -19.23
C LEU A 17 -4.00 -1.08 -17.99
N LYS A 18 -3.77 0.22 -18.14
CA LYS A 18 -3.49 1.12 -17.02
C LYS A 18 -4.80 1.58 -16.38
N PRO A 19 -5.14 1.19 -15.16
CA PRO A 19 -6.26 1.78 -14.43
C PRO A 19 -5.86 3.13 -13.85
N ARG A 20 -6.77 4.04 -13.82
CA ARG A 20 -6.62 5.48 -13.53
C ARG A 20 -6.41 5.88 -12.07
N THR A 21 -6.33 4.94 -11.13
CA THR A 21 -6.12 5.20 -9.69
C THR A 21 -5.30 4.07 -9.06
N GLN A 22 -4.04 4.33 -8.85
CA GLN A 22 -2.99 3.31 -8.76
C GLN A 22 -2.74 2.67 -7.38
N HIS A 23 -3.51 2.92 -6.31
CA HIS A 23 -3.18 2.39 -4.98
C HIS A 23 -4.25 1.56 -4.27
N ASN A 24 -5.52 1.70 -4.60
CA ASN A 24 -6.58 0.81 -4.08
C ASN A 24 -7.06 -0.20 -5.10
N ALA A 25 -6.72 0.01 -6.36
CA ALA A 25 -6.92 -0.96 -7.43
C ALA A 25 -6.09 -2.22 -7.19
N ASP A 26 -4.94 -2.13 -6.50
CA ASP A 26 -3.99 -3.23 -6.44
C ASP A 26 -4.53 -4.43 -5.65
N ALA A 27 -5.04 -4.26 -4.44
CA ALA A 27 -5.56 -5.39 -3.65
C ALA A 27 -6.84 -5.99 -4.27
N ALA A 28 -7.78 -5.14 -4.67
CA ALA A 28 -8.99 -5.58 -5.36
C ALA A 28 -8.66 -6.20 -6.73
N TYR A 29 -7.70 -5.63 -7.46
CA TYR A 29 -7.21 -6.18 -8.71
C TYR A 29 -6.62 -7.58 -8.55
N TYR A 30 -5.75 -7.82 -7.55
CA TYR A 30 -5.20 -9.15 -7.31
C TYR A 30 -6.26 -10.17 -6.96
N VAL A 31 -7.25 -9.79 -6.16
CA VAL A 31 -8.34 -10.70 -5.82
C VAL A 31 -9.21 -10.97 -7.05
N LEU A 32 -9.51 -9.95 -7.85
CA LEU A 32 -10.27 -10.11 -9.10
C LEU A 32 -9.51 -10.97 -10.13
N ASP A 33 -8.19 -10.72 -10.27
CA ASP A 33 -7.33 -11.50 -11.15
C ASP A 33 -7.26 -12.98 -10.70
N TYR A 34 -7.11 -13.23 -9.41
CA TYR A 34 -7.19 -14.58 -8.84
C TYR A 34 -8.54 -15.23 -9.12
N LEU A 35 -9.65 -14.54 -8.89
CA LEU A 35 -10.99 -15.06 -9.13
C LEU A 35 -11.21 -15.37 -10.62
N ALA A 36 -10.70 -14.53 -11.51
CA ALA A 36 -10.86 -14.70 -12.95
C ALA A 36 -10.03 -15.88 -13.50
N HIS A 37 -8.81 -16.09 -13.00
CA HIS A 37 -7.84 -16.99 -13.64
C HIS A 37 -7.43 -18.20 -12.80
N SER A 38 -7.58 -18.15 -11.48
CA SER A 38 -7.06 -19.17 -10.57
C SER A 38 -8.12 -19.75 -9.63
N PHE A 39 -9.36 -19.26 -9.67
CA PHE A 39 -10.42 -19.80 -8.85
C PHE A 39 -10.75 -21.24 -9.32
N PRO A 40 -10.80 -22.23 -8.40
CA PRO A 40 -11.00 -23.62 -8.77
C PRO A 40 -12.44 -23.88 -9.25
N VAL A 41 -12.61 -23.98 -10.55
CA VAL A 41 -13.93 -24.27 -11.18
C VAL A 41 -14.02 -25.67 -11.77
N GLN A 42 -12.93 -26.44 -11.76
CA GLN A 42 -12.92 -27.84 -12.27
C GLN A 42 -13.94 -28.66 -11.52
N LEU A 43 -14.75 -29.43 -12.29
CA LEU A 43 -15.65 -30.42 -11.73
C LEU A 43 -14.88 -31.69 -11.36
N TYR A 44 -15.12 -32.18 -10.16
CA TYR A 44 -14.61 -33.46 -9.68
C TYR A 44 -15.75 -34.39 -9.37
N GLU A 45 -15.57 -35.68 -9.65
CA GLU A 45 -16.48 -36.73 -9.23
C GLU A 45 -15.82 -37.67 -8.24
N PRO A 46 -16.53 -38.11 -7.19
CA PRO A 46 -16.00 -39.10 -6.27
C PRO A 46 -15.88 -40.45 -6.94
N PHE A 47 -14.83 -41.19 -6.61
CA PHE A 47 -14.68 -42.61 -6.99
C PHE A 47 -13.99 -43.37 -5.85
N THR A 48 -14.18 -44.67 -5.83
CA THR A 48 -13.49 -45.56 -4.91
C THR A 48 -12.33 -46.19 -5.65
N ASP A 49 -11.12 -46.10 -5.07
CA ASP A 49 -9.93 -46.68 -5.65
C ASP A 49 -9.92 -48.24 -5.49
N SER A 50 -8.89 -48.88 -6.03
CA SER A 50 -8.74 -50.34 -5.97
C SER A 50 -8.51 -50.88 -4.53
N GLU A 51 -8.17 -50.00 -3.60
CA GLU A 51 -7.94 -50.33 -2.18
C GLU A 51 -9.16 -50.06 -1.30
N GLY A 52 -10.28 -49.59 -1.92
CA GLY A 52 -11.51 -49.25 -1.21
C GLY A 52 -11.55 -47.85 -0.61
N ASN A 53 -10.54 -46.97 -0.86
CA ASN A 53 -10.53 -45.62 -0.37
C ASN A 53 -11.34 -44.67 -1.25
N LEU A 54 -12.06 -43.77 -0.61
CA LEU A 54 -12.79 -42.72 -1.31
C LEU A 54 -11.79 -41.64 -1.81
N SER A 55 -11.82 -41.39 -3.11
CA SER A 55 -10.99 -40.37 -3.76
C SER A 55 -11.83 -39.51 -4.72
N SER A 56 -11.22 -38.55 -5.40
CA SER A 56 -11.89 -37.72 -6.40
C SER A 56 -11.03 -37.59 -7.66
N ARG A 57 -11.68 -37.61 -8.83
CA ARG A 57 -11.01 -37.37 -10.10
C ARG A 57 -11.66 -36.22 -10.86
N ALA A 58 -10.84 -35.51 -11.63
CA ALA A 58 -11.30 -34.43 -12.49
C ALA A 58 -12.16 -34.98 -13.64
N VAL A 59 -13.31 -34.38 -13.86
CA VAL A 59 -14.18 -34.72 -14.99
C VAL A 59 -13.68 -34.03 -16.25
N THR A 60 -13.48 -34.83 -17.31
CA THR A 60 -13.09 -34.32 -18.63
C THR A 60 -14.08 -34.79 -19.70
N ARG A 61 -14.32 -33.98 -20.72
CA ARG A 61 -15.10 -34.31 -21.91
C ARG A 61 -14.28 -33.97 -23.14
N ASP A 62 -14.06 -34.92 -24.02
CA ASP A 62 -13.21 -34.74 -25.21
C ASP A 62 -11.81 -34.21 -24.89
N GLY A 63 -11.24 -34.68 -23.76
CA GLY A 63 -9.92 -34.23 -23.27
C GLY A 63 -9.89 -32.85 -22.65
N GLN A 64 -11.02 -32.13 -22.58
CA GLN A 64 -11.13 -30.82 -21.98
C GLN A 64 -11.72 -30.90 -20.55
N PRO A 65 -11.22 -30.06 -19.61
CA PRO A 65 -11.77 -29.98 -18.27
C PRO A 65 -13.24 -29.55 -18.30
N VAL A 66 -14.08 -30.19 -17.49
CA VAL A 66 -15.48 -29.78 -17.31
C VAL A 66 -15.56 -28.86 -16.08
N GLU A 67 -16.19 -27.69 -16.24
CA GLU A 67 -16.38 -26.76 -15.13
C GLU A 67 -17.64 -27.11 -14.33
N SER A 68 -17.55 -26.98 -13.00
CA SER A 68 -18.68 -27.06 -12.09
C SER A 68 -19.53 -25.81 -12.21
N ARG A 69 -20.80 -25.95 -12.58
CA ARG A 69 -21.75 -24.82 -12.66
C ARG A 69 -21.88 -24.08 -11.33
N GLU A 70 -21.85 -24.80 -10.23
CA GLU A 70 -21.90 -24.19 -8.88
C GLU A 70 -20.65 -23.38 -8.58
N ALA A 71 -19.46 -23.90 -8.86
CA ALA A 71 -18.20 -23.22 -8.64
C ALA A 71 -18.09 -21.95 -9.51
N VAL A 72 -18.50 -22.03 -10.79
CA VAL A 72 -18.57 -20.86 -11.69
C VAL A 72 -19.54 -19.81 -11.13
N ALA A 73 -20.75 -20.19 -10.75
CA ALA A 73 -21.74 -19.27 -10.19
C ALA A 73 -21.21 -18.60 -8.91
N ARG A 74 -20.51 -19.34 -8.05
CA ARG A 74 -19.89 -18.82 -6.84
C ARG A 74 -18.78 -17.83 -7.13
N ARG A 75 -17.90 -18.15 -8.10
CA ARG A 75 -16.87 -17.24 -8.58
C ARG A 75 -17.46 -15.92 -9.07
N ASP A 76 -18.47 -16.00 -9.94
CA ASP A 76 -19.10 -14.86 -10.57
C ASP A 76 -19.84 -13.98 -9.54
N ALA A 77 -20.48 -14.60 -8.54
CA ALA A 77 -21.08 -13.87 -7.42
C ALA A 77 -20.04 -13.14 -6.56
N LEU A 78 -18.85 -13.73 -6.32
CA LEU A 78 -17.76 -13.09 -5.63
C LEU A 78 -17.19 -11.89 -6.41
N ILE A 79 -17.03 -12.04 -7.73
CA ILE A 79 -16.60 -10.95 -8.62
C ILE A 79 -17.61 -9.80 -8.57
N ALA A 80 -18.89 -10.09 -8.71
CA ALA A 80 -19.95 -9.07 -8.64
C ALA A 80 -19.97 -8.36 -7.27
N LYS A 81 -19.83 -9.12 -6.18
CA LYS A 81 -19.75 -8.56 -4.84
C LYS A 81 -18.56 -7.63 -4.65
N LEU A 82 -17.37 -8.03 -5.11
CA LEU A 82 -16.17 -7.18 -5.04
C LEU A 82 -16.33 -5.91 -5.88
N ALA A 83 -16.89 -6.01 -7.09
CA ALA A 83 -17.14 -4.87 -7.96
C ALA A 83 -18.16 -3.87 -7.37
N SER A 84 -19.07 -4.33 -6.51
CA SER A 84 -20.06 -3.48 -5.84
C SER A 84 -19.52 -2.76 -4.58
N LEU A 85 -18.34 -3.14 -4.07
CA LEU A 85 -17.76 -2.48 -2.90
C LEU A 85 -17.30 -1.06 -3.25
N PRO A 86 -17.55 -0.09 -2.37
CA PRO A 86 -17.03 1.25 -2.57
C PRO A 86 -15.50 1.22 -2.57
N PRO A 87 -14.83 2.05 -3.40
CA PRO A 87 -13.38 2.12 -3.40
C PRO A 87 -12.89 2.61 -2.03
N VAL A 88 -11.96 1.85 -1.43
CA VAL A 88 -11.30 2.26 -0.19
C VAL A 88 -10.14 3.20 -0.54
N PRO A 89 -10.16 4.47 -0.10
CA PRO A 89 -9.05 5.38 -0.38
C PRO A 89 -7.77 4.89 0.31
N GLY A 90 -6.62 5.02 -0.36
CA GLY A 90 -5.33 4.65 0.19
C GLY A 90 -4.99 5.45 1.45
N ALA A 91 -4.30 4.85 2.40
CA ALA A 91 -3.93 5.51 3.65
C ALA A 91 -3.16 6.82 3.40
N LEU A 92 -2.29 6.85 2.40
CA LEU A 92 -1.55 8.04 2.01
C LEU A 92 -2.48 9.17 1.52
N ASP A 93 -3.47 8.84 0.68
CA ASP A 93 -4.41 9.85 0.18
C ASP A 93 -5.32 10.36 1.30
N GLN A 94 -5.76 9.50 2.21
CA GLN A 94 -6.52 9.90 3.39
C GLN A 94 -5.73 10.86 4.29
N LEU A 95 -4.44 10.58 4.54
CA LEU A 95 -3.58 11.45 5.32
C LEU A 95 -3.42 12.84 4.67
N ILE A 96 -3.16 12.87 3.35
CA ILE A 96 -3.01 14.14 2.62
C ILE A 96 -4.32 14.92 2.56
N GLN A 97 -5.46 14.24 2.36
CA GLN A 97 -6.77 14.89 2.34
C GLN A 97 -7.19 15.42 3.72
N HIS A 98 -6.78 14.73 4.80
CA HIS A 98 -7.12 15.12 6.17
C HIS A 98 -6.27 16.29 6.66
N PHE A 99 -4.95 16.24 6.47
CA PHE A 99 -4.02 17.23 7.01
C PHE A 99 -3.65 18.35 6.03
N GLY A 100 -3.94 18.16 4.75
CA GLY A 100 -3.58 19.11 3.69
C GLY A 100 -2.12 19.03 3.24
N THR A 101 -1.89 19.49 2.01
CA THR A 101 -0.55 19.55 1.39
C THR A 101 0.38 20.56 2.04
N ASP A 102 -0.16 21.56 2.73
CA ASP A 102 0.62 22.58 3.43
C ASP A 102 1.22 22.03 4.74
N THR A 103 0.58 21.03 5.33
CA THR A 103 1.04 20.41 6.57
C THR A 103 1.89 19.16 6.31
N VAL A 104 1.58 18.40 5.24
CA VAL A 104 2.20 17.11 4.94
C VAL A 104 3.17 17.24 3.78
N ALA A 105 4.43 16.94 4.04
CA ALA A 105 5.45 16.71 3.02
C ALA A 105 5.33 15.27 2.50
N GLU A 106 5.31 15.10 1.19
CA GLU A 106 5.23 13.78 0.56
C GLU A 106 6.50 13.46 -0.24
N VAL A 107 7.19 12.38 0.13
CA VAL A 107 8.41 11.90 -0.53
C VAL A 107 8.19 10.47 -1.01
N THR A 108 7.51 10.35 -2.15
CA THR A 108 7.12 9.08 -2.75
C THR A 108 7.47 9.03 -4.23
N GLY A 109 7.40 7.83 -4.83
CA GLY A 109 7.66 7.65 -6.27
C GLY A 109 6.47 7.95 -7.17
N ARG A 110 5.33 8.39 -6.63
CA ARG A 110 4.14 8.66 -7.46
C ARG A 110 4.21 10.03 -8.14
N SER A 111 3.79 10.09 -9.38
CA SER A 111 3.74 11.32 -10.18
C SER A 111 2.40 12.06 -10.08
N ARG A 112 1.38 11.47 -9.48
CA ARG A 112 0.04 12.05 -9.32
C ARG A 112 -0.49 11.75 -7.93
N ARG A 113 -1.28 12.68 -7.38
CA ARG A 113 -2.00 12.50 -6.11
C ARG A 113 -3.37 13.13 -6.16
N ILE A 114 -4.27 12.66 -5.30
CA ILE A 114 -5.59 13.25 -5.13
C ILE A 114 -5.54 14.17 -3.93
N VAL A 115 -5.82 15.45 -4.14
CA VAL A 115 -5.84 16.46 -3.10
C VAL A 115 -7.22 17.09 -2.99
N ARG A 116 -7.58 17.53 -1.79
CA ARG A 116 -8.76 18.34 -1.56
C ARG A 116 -8.41 19.81 -1.77
N LYS A 117 -9.08 20.47 -2.68
CA LYS A 117 -9.00 21.92 -2.83
C LYS A 117 -10.23 22.55 -2.20
N ALA A 118 -9.98 23.47 -1.26
CA ALA A 118 -11.04 24.23 -0.63
C ALA A 118 -11.79 25.09 -1.68
N GLY A 119 -13.09 25.16 -1.52
CA GLY A 119 -13.90 26.09 -2.28
C GLY A 119 -13.65 27.52 -1.80
N ASN A 120 -13.94 28.48 -2.66
CA ASN A 120 -13.76 29.92 -2.39
C ASN A 120 -15.00 30.58 -1.73
N GLY A 121 -15.79 29.82 -1.00
CA GLY A 121 -17.05 30.27 -0.39
C GLY A 121 -18.27 30.19 -1.32
N VAL A 122 -18.06 30.13 -2.63
CA VAL A 122 -19.10 29.97 -3.65
C VAL A 122 -19.12 28.54 -4.20
N THR A 123 -17.96 27.88 -4.23
CA THR A 123 -17.81 26.49 -4.67
C THR A 123 -17.53 25.57 -3.47
N VAL A 124 -18.06 24.35 -3.52
CA VAL A 124 -17.79 23.32 -2.51
C VAL A 124 -16.37 22.77 -2.66
N ASP A 125 -15.82 22.23 -1.57
CA ASP A 125 -14.56 21.49 -1.59
C ASP A 125 -14.64 20.35 -2.61
N ARG A 126 -13.59 20.23 -3.41
CA ARG A 126 -13.53 19.19 -4.43
C ARG A 126 -12.20 18.43 -4.39
N LEU A 127 -12.27 17.15 -4.75
CA LEU A 127 -11.08 16.35 -4.99
C LEU A 127 -10.57 16.60 -6.41
N VAL A 128 -9.29 16.89 -6.52
CA VAL A 128 -8.62 17.11 -7.82
C VAL A 128 -7.37 16.24 -7.92
N VAL A 129 -7.05 15.81 -9.12
CA VAL A 129 -5.80 15.12 -9.42
C VAL A 129 -4.71 16.17 -9.65
N GLU A 130 -3.69 16.15 -8.82
CA GLU A 130 -2.52 17.01 -8.94
C GLU A 130 -1.33 16.21 -9.49
N THR A 131 -0.63 16.76 -10.47
CA THR A 131 0.62 16.19 -10.99
C THR A 131 1.79 16.70 -10.16
N ARG A 132 2.70 15.80 -9.77
CA ARG A 132 3.90 16.10 -9.01
C ARG A 132 5.11 16.09 -9.93
N ALA A 133 5.92 17.14 -9.87
CA ALA A 133 7.18 17.21 -10.61
C ALA A 133 8.19 16.18 -10.06
N ALA A 134 9.15 15.77 -10.87
CA ALA A 134 10.22 14.86 -10.45
C ALA A 134 11.06 15.45 -9.28
N SER A 135 11.23 16.76 -9.25
CA SER A 135 11.93 17.51 -8.20
C SER A 135 11.13 17.70 -6.91
N ALA A 136 9.82 17.39 -6.90
CA ALA A 136 8.94 17.64 -5.76
C ALA A 136 9.45 16.99 -4.46
N ASN A 137 10.04 15.80 -4.54
CA ASN A 137 10.55 15.10 -3.36
C ASN A 137 11.65 15.88 -2.63
N HIS A 138 12.51 16.58 -3.35
CA HIS A 138 13.55 17.42 -2.74
C HIS A 138 12.94 18.64 -2.04
N ALA A 139 12.04 19.34 -2.70
CA ALA A 139 11.34 20.50 -2.13
C ALA A 139 10.51 20.11 -0.89
N GLU A 140 9.82 18.98 -0.93
CA GLU A 140 9.04 18.45 0.20
C GLU A 140 9.94 18.06 1.39
N THR A 141 11.10 17.45 1.12
CA THR A 141 12.09 17.14 2.15
C THR A 141 12.60 18.41 2.80
N GLN A 142 12.97 19.41 2.01
CA GLN A 142 13.46 20.68 2.50
C GLN A 142 12.41 21.42 3.35
N ALA A 143 11.16 21.46 2.88
CA ALA A 143 10.06 22.07 3.62
C ALA A 143 9.84 21.41 5.00
N PHE A 144 10.02 20.09 5.11
CA PHE A 144 9.97 19.40 6.39
C PHE A 144 11.19 19.70 7.27
N MET A 145 12.39 19.74 6.70
CA MET A 145 13.63 20.04 7.46
C MET A 145 13.70 21.50 7.89
N ASP A 146 13.07 22.41 7.17
CA ASP A 146 12.94 23.84 7.50
C ASP A 146 11.79 24.16 8.47
N ASP A 147 11.05 23.15 8.94
CA ASP A 147 9.86 23.26 9.81
C ASP A 147 8.67 23.99 9.16
N ALA A 148 8.69 24.16 7.85
CA ALA A 148 7.55 24.69 7.10
C ALA A 148 6.41 23.66 7.03
N LYS A 149 6.73 22.36 7.03
CA LYS A 149 5.75 21.27 7.11
C LYS A 149 5.96 20.43 8.35
N ARG A 150 4.85 20.05 8.99
CA ARG A 150 4.84 19.34 10.28
C ARG A 150 4.90 17.82 10.18
N ALA A 151 4.41 17.26 9.11
CA ALA A 151 4.37 15.83 8.85
C ALA A 151 5.13 15.51 7.58
N LEU A 152 5.82 14.35 7.58
CA LEU A 152 6.49 13.80 6.41
C LEU A 152 5.96 12.37 6.18
N VAL A 153 5.50 12.09 4.97
CA VAL A 153 5.18 10.73 4.54
C VAL A 153 6.16 10.34 3.45
N PHE A 154 6.79 9.18 3.60
CA PHE A 154 7.69 8.66 2.59
C PHE A 154 7.47 7.18 2.31
N SER A 155 7.73 6.76 1.09
CA SER A 155 7.78 5.38 0.65
C SER A 155 9.23 4.90 0.49
N ALA A 156 9.42 3.66 0.01
CA ALA A 156 10.74 3.13 -0.31
C ALA A 156 11.55 4.06 -1.25
N ALA A 157 10.89 4.78 -2.17
CA ALA A 157 11.54 5.76 -3.04
C ALA A 157 12.16 6.94 -2.28
N GLY A 158 11.52 7.38 -1.18
CA GLY A 158 12.07 8.40 -0.29
C GLY A 158 13.02 7.85 0.78
N GLY A 159 13.11 6.53 0.89
CA GLY A 159 14.00 5.83 1.83
C GLY A 159 15.46 5.77 1.39
N THR A 160 15.81 6.18 0.17
CA THR A 160 17.17 6.06 -0.36
C THR A 160 17.83 7.44 -0.46
N GLY A 161 19.04 7.58 0.10
CA GLY A 161 19.85 8.80 -0.02
C GLY A 161 19.44 9.98 0.83
N LEU A 162 18.25 9.99 1.45
CA LEU A 162 17.74 11.10 2.25
C LEU A 162 17.76 10.77 3.75
N SER A 163 17.83 11.79 4.58
CA SER A 163 17.77 11.70 6.04
C SER A 163 16.77 12.71 6.59
N TYR A 164 16.03 12.31 7.62
CA TYR A 164 14.94 13.09 8.21
C TYR A 164 15.12 13.25 9.73
N HIS A 165 16.32 13.00 10.25
CA HIS A 165 16.62 13.09 11.67
C HIS A 165 16.61 14.54 12.16
N ALA A 166 16.51 14.74 13.47
CA ALA A 166 16.57 16.05 14.08
C ALA A 166 18.03 16.48 14.24
N GLU A 167 18.70 16.75 13.11
CA GLU A 167 20.09 17.18 13.08
C GLU A 167 20.28 18.49 13.86
N LEU A 168 21.41 18.64 14.54
CA LEU A 168 21.69 19.82 15.38
C LEU A 168 21.72 21.12 14.57
N SER A 169 22.15 21.06 13.31
CA SER A 169 22.21 22.22 12.40
C SER A 169 20.90 22.52 11.66
N ALA A 170 19.94 21.60 11.69
CA ALA A 170 18.66 21.79 11.00
C ALA A 170 17.74 22.74 11.75
N LYS A 171 16.94 23.54 11.04
CA LYS A 171 15.92 24.40 11.65
C LYS A 171 14.88 23.58 12.42
N ASN A 172 14.44 22.46 11.85
CA ASN A 172 13.51 21.57 12.49
C ASN A 172 14.23 20.59 13.41
N THR A 173 14.41 20.95 14.66
CA THR A 173 15.01 20.10 15.71
C THR A 173 13.96 19.41 16.59
N ARG A 174 12.69 19.40 16.19
CA ARG A 174 11.60 18.77 16.95
C ARG A 174 11.80 17.26 17.09
N LEU A 175 11.23 16.69 18.14
CA LEU A 175 11.18 15.24 18.33
C LEU A 175 10.55 14.56 17.11
N ARG A 176 11.26 13.61 16.51
CA ARG A 176 10.77 12.82 15.41
C ARG A 176 9.91 11.66 15.94
N VAL A 177 8.58 11.82 15.91
CA VAL A 177 7.68 10.71 16.16
C VAL A 177 7.41 10.02 14.83
N ARG A 178 7.83 8.78 14.74
CA ARG A 178 7.74 8.01 13.52
C ARG A 178 6.74 6.88 13.62
N TYR A 179 5.80 6.86 12.70
CA TYR A 179 4.83 5.80 12.52
C TYR A 179 5.24 4.90 11.36
N LEU A 180 5.33 3.60 11.62
CA LEU A 180 5.46 2.59 10.57
C LEU A 180 4.04 2.13 10.24
N LEU A 181 3.46 2.69 9.18
CA LEU A 181 2.07 2.42 8.79
C LEU A 181 1.96 1.09 8.03
N GLU A 182 2.92 0.84 7.15
CA GLU A 182 3.03 -0.40 6.38
C GLU A 182 4.46 -0.91 6.48
N ALA A 183 4.62 -2.03 7.17
CA ALA A 183 5.95 -2.60 7.41
C ALA A 183 6.61 -3.16 6.14
N GLY A 184 5.80 -3.48 5.10
CA GLY A 184 6.29 -4.13 3.88
C GLY A 184 6.68 -5.60 4.12
N TRP A 185 7.14 -6.25 3.07
CA TRP A 185 7.49 -7.68 3.07
C TRP A 185 8.91 -7.98 3.55
N LYS A 186 9.79 -6.97 3.59
CA LYS A 186 11.20 -7.12 3.92
C LYS A 186 11.54 -6.31 5.17
N ALA A 187 11.96 -7.00 6.22
CA ALA A 187 12.42 -6.38 7.47
C ALA A 187 13.54 -5.37 7.23
N ASP A 188 14.53 -5.71 6.40
CA ASP A 188 15.64 -4.82 6.05
C ASP A 188 15.20 -3.46 5.51
N THR A 189 14.17 -3.45 4.65
CA THR A 189 13.64 -2.20 4.09
C THR A 189 12.98 -1.34 5.18
N ALA A 190 12.26 -1.97 6.10
CA ALA A 190 11.66 -1.27 7.23
C ALA A 190 12.74 -0.70 8.15
N ILE A 191 13.76 -1.49 8.51
CA ILE A 191 14.88 -1.09 9.38
C ILE A 191 15.69 0.03 8.71
N GLN A 192 16.06 -0.10 7.43
CA GLN A 192 16.73 0.96 6.68
C GLN A 192 15.92 2.26 6.70
N GLY A 193 14.62 2.13 6.49
CA GLY A 193 13.72 3.27 6.65
C GLY A 193 13.84 3.86 8.06
N LEU A 194 13.80 3.08 9.14
CA LEU A 194 13.95 3.57 10.53
C LEU A 194 15.27 4.32 10.71
N GLY A 195 16.36 3.88 10.12
CA GLY A 195 17.64 4.56 10.11
C GLY A 195 17.64 5.96 9.48
N ARG A 196 16.63 6.34 8.68
CA ARG A 196 16.54 7.70 8.11
C ARG A 196 16.18 8.77 9.14
N THR A 197 15.65 8.37 10.26
CA THR A 197 15.27 9.28 11.34
C THR A 197 16.14 9.14 12.59
N HIS A 198 16.98 8.12 12.64
CA HIS A 198 17.91 7.86 13.74
C HIS A 198 19.35 7.86 13.21
N ARG A 199 20.09 8.93 13.51
CA ARG A 199 21.44 9.17 13.04
C ARG A 199 22.30 9.77 14.16
N THR A 200 23.62 9.72 13.98
CA THR A 200 24.54 10.53 14.77
C THR A 200 24.27 12.03 14.59
N ASN A 201 24.75 12.87 15.47
CA ASN A 201 24.61 14.32 15.41
C ASN A 201 23.15 14.81 15.44
N GLN A 202 22.30 14.13 16.19
CA GLN A 202 20.88 14.50 16.39
C GLN A 202 20.65 15.07 17.78
N LYS A 203 19.72 16.02 17.89
CA LYS A 203 19.37 16.67 19.16
C LYS A 203 18.78 15.70 20.18
N GLN A 204 18.01 14.73 19.69
CA GLN A 204 17.33 13.72 20.50
C GLN A 204 16.98 12.49 19.66
N PRO A 205 16.94 11.29 20.23
CA PRO A 205 16.54 10.09 19.53
C PRO A 205 15.06 10.16 19.11
N PRO A 206 14.69 9.54 17.97
CA PRO A 206 13.31 9.49 17.55
C PRO A 206 12.48 8.52 18.39
N LEU A 207 11.17 8.74 18.43
CA LEU A 207 10.21 7.81 19.00
C LEU A 207 9.59 6.97 17.87
N PHE A 208 9.74 5.65 17.91
CA PHE A 208 9.16 4.73 16.94
C PHE A 208 7.81 4.19 17.43
N ARG A 209 6.80 4.25 16.59
CA ARG A 209 5.44 3.75 16.85
C ARG A 209 4.97 2.91 15.66
N PRO A 210 5.19 1.59 15.67
CA PRO A 210 4.61 0.71 14.68
C PRO A 210 3.10 0.68 14.83
N ILE A 211 2.39 0.72 13.71
CA ILE A 211 0.93 0.59 13.66
C ILE A 211 0.61 -0.81 13.15
N SER A 212 -0.33 -1.45 13.79
CA SER A 212 -0.83 -2.77 13.40
C SER A 212 -2.33 -2.81 13.59
N THR A 213 -3.01 -3.42 12.64
CA THR A 213 -4.42 -3.76 12.78
C THR A 213 -4.58 -5.07 13.56
N ASN A 214 -5.84 -5.52 13.70
CA ASN A 214 -6.14 -6.80 14.34
C ASN A 214 -5.85 -8.03 13.46
N VAL A 215 -5.35 -7.82 12.25
CA VAL A 215 -5.03 -8.88 11.30
C VAL A 215 -3.74 -9.60 11.73
N LYS A 216 -3.84 -10.93 11.92
CA LYS A 216 -2.71 -11.75 12.39
C LYS A 216 -1.48 -11.68 11.47
N ALA A 217 -1.69 -11.54 10.17
CA ALA A 217 -0.60 -11.42 9.19
C ALA A 217 0.26 -10.17 9.44
N GLU A 218 -0.35 -9.01 9.72
CA GLU A 218 0.39 -7.78 10.04
C GLU A 218 1.22 -7.93 11.32
N LYS A 219 0.65 -8.53 12.35
CA LYS A 219 1.38 -8.80 13.60
C LYS A 219 2.60 -9.70 13.38
N ARG A 220 2.49 -10.68 12.47
CA ARG A 220 3.61 -11.53 12.07
C ARG A 220 4.74 -10.72 11.42
N PHE A 221 4.42 -9.81 10.49
CA PHE A 221 5.43 -8.93 9.87
C PHE A 221 6.13 -8.04 10.90
N LEU A 222 5.39 -7.43 11.80
CA LEU A 222 5.97 -6.60 12.85
C LEU A 222 6.86 -7.42 13.78
N SER A 223 6.49 -8.64 14.14
CA SER A 223 7.34 -9.51 14.96
C SER A 223 8.65 -9.90 14.27
N THR A 224 8.66 -10.02 12.95
CA THR A 224 9.87 -10.29 12.16
C THR A 224 10.82 -9.08 12.13
N ILE A 225 10.28 -7.87 12.12
CA ILE A 225 11.07 -6.63 12.16
C ILE A 225 11.65 -6.39 13.55
N ALA A 226 10.96 -6.83 14.61
CA ALA A 226 11.36 -6.61 15.99
C ALA A 226 12.39 -7.64 16.54
N ARG A 227 12.73 -8.66 15.77
CA ARG A 227 13.79 -9.63 16.08
C ARG A 227 15.14 -9.17 15.58
#